data_93eb9e70fe5553eff8e42efae475312b
#
_entry.id   93eb9e70fe5553eff8e42efae475312b
#
_cell.length_a   1.000
_cell.length_b   1.000
_cell.length_c   1.000
_cell.angle_alpha   90.00
_cell.angle_beta   90.00
_cell.angle_gamma   90.00
#
_symmetry.space_group_name_H-M   'P 1'
#
loop_
_entity.id
_entity.type
_entity.pdbx_description
1 polymer ?
#
loop_
_entity_poly.entity_id
_entity_poly.type
_entity_poly.pdbx_seq_one_letter_code
_entity_poly.pdbx_strand_id
1 'polypeptide(L)'
;LLTVVQVPDEVFPRPGFGQWCSPKDSKLQFDFQADPFSFTVSRTDTGEVLFDTTGEKLVFESQYVYLKTHLPEEPHLYGLGEHSDKFMLNSTNYTRTIYTRDSYGTPQGENLYGAHPIYFDHRGNATHGVFLLNSNGMDIYIDNTDGQYLEYNIIGGILDFYFIAGPSPRDVATQYAEIAQLPLMSPYWGLGFHQCRYGYQDVYEVAAVVANYSEAGIPLQTIWTDSKSNEMKETWRIRTC
;
A
#
# COMPACT_ATOMS: atom_id res chain seq x y z
N LEU A 1 27.17 9.49 -1.44
CA LEU A 1 26.04 10.35 -1.04
C LEU A 1 24.76 9.68 -1.54
N LEU A 2 24.10 8.96 -0.65
CA LEU A 2 22.75 8.43 -0.88
C LEU A 2 21.79 9.63 -0.80
N THR A 3 21.31 10.08 -1.94
CA THR A 3 20.16 10.97 -1.96
C THR A 3 18.93 10.10 -1.74
N VAL A 4 18.56 9.93 -0.48
CA VAL A 4 17.28 9.32 -0.12
C VAL A 4 16.22 10.32 -0.54
N VAL A 5 15.37 9.96 -1.50
CA VAL A 5 14.14 10.73 -1.78
C VAL A 5 13.24 10.52 -0.56
N GLN A 6 13.32 11.44 0.39
CA GLN A 6 12.42 11.45 1.53
C GLN A 6 11.04 11.92 1.07
N VAL A 7 10.00 11.22 1.50
CA VAL A 7 8.64 11.75 1.43
C VAL A 7 8.63 13.04 2.28
N PRO A 8 8.13 14.17 1.76
CA PRO A 8 8.08 15.42 2.52
C PRO A 8 7.35 15.25 3.85
N ASP A 9 7.86 15.88 4.91
CA ASP A 9 7.28 15.79 6.25
C ASP A 9 5.85 16.38 6.32
N GLU A 10 5.47 17.22 5.35
CA GLU A 10 4.10 17.71 5.21
C GLU A 10 3.13 16.62 4.76
N VAL A 11 3.63 15.58 4.06
CA VAL A 11 2.81 14.45 3.61
C VAL A 11 2.77 13.36 4.67
N PHE A 12 3.91 13.09 5.31
CA PHE A 12 4.03 12.13 6.41
C PHE A 12 4.84 12.79 7.54
N PRO A 13 4.18 13.47 8.48
CA PRO A 13 4.88 14.08 9.62
C PRO A 13 5.58 12.99 10.44
N ARG A 14 6.90 13.13 10.56
CA ARG A 14 7.74 12.19 11.31
C ARG A 14 8.15 12.81 12.63
N PRO A 15 8.25 12.04 13.72
CA PRO A 15 8.91 12.52 14.92
C PRO A 15 10.36 12.88 14.59
N GLY A 16 10.84 14.00 15.12
CA GLY A 16 12.20 14.46 14.89
C GLY A 16 13.24 13.40 15.23
N PHE A 17 14.32 13.32 14.42
CA PHE A 17 15.44 12.40 14.65
C PHE A 17 15.95 12.55 16.10
N GLY A 18 15.99 11.44 16.84
CA GLY A 18 16.52 11.40 18.21
C GLY A 18 15.52 11.63 19.33
N GLN A 19 14.25 11.88 19.05
CA GLN A 19 13.21 11.82 20.08
C GLN A 19 12.67 10.42 20.22
N TRP A 20 13.37 9.59 21.00
CA TRP A 20 12.85 8.34 21.51
C TRP A 20 11.78 8.66 22.57
N CYS A 21 10.56 8.91 22.12
CA CYS A 21 9.43 9.03 23.01
C CYS A 21 8.74 7.67 23.06
N SER A 22 8.99 6.91 24.11
CA SER A 22 7.99 5.96 24.57
C SER A 22 7.00 6.76 25.42
N PRO A 23 5.83 7.16 24.92
CA PRO A 23 4.82 7.80 25.77
C PRO A 23 4.52 6.83 26.91
N LYS A 24 4.36 7.34 28.14
CA LYS A 24 4.05 6.51 29.31
C LYS A 24 2.81 5.62 29.13
N ASP A 25 1.98 5.98 28.14
CA ASP A 25 0.72 5.30 27.81
C ASP A 25 0.79 4.57 26.45
N SER A 26 2.00 4.30 25.92
CA SER A 26 2.15 3.54 24.66
C SER A 26 1.59 2.12 24.83
N LYS A 27 0.74 1.71 23.91
CA LYS A 27 0.22 0.33 23.82
C LYS A 27 1.20 -0.66 23.23
N LEU A 28 2.29 -0.15 22.64
CA LEU A 28 3.36 -0.93 22.03
C LEU A 28 4.70 -0.58 22.65
N GLN A 29 5.50 -1.60 22.83
CA GLN A 29 6.90 -1.52 23.26
C GLN A 29 7.80 -1.93 22.11
N PHE A 30 8.89 -1.18 21.91
CA PHE A 30 9.93 -1.48 20.94
C PHE A 30 11.23 -1.79 21.68
N ASP A 31 11.79 -2.96 21.41
CA ASP A 31 13.07 -3.40 21.94
C ASP A 31 14.02 -3.76 20.79
N PHE A 32 15.31 -3.49 20.93
CA PHE A 32 16.28 -3.81 19.91
C PHE A 32 17.61 -4.27 20.46
N GLN A 33 18.31 -5.08 19.70
CA GLN A 33 19.72 -5.45 19.88
C GLN A 33 20.53 -4.80 18.77
N ALA A 34 21.67 -4.20 19.13
CA ALA A 34 22.48 -3.46 18.16
C ALA A 34 23.40 -4.33 17.31
N ASP A 35 23.92 -5.44 17.88
CA ASP A 35 24.88 -6.32 17.19
C ASP A 35 24.70 -7.80 17.62
N PRO A 36 24.31 -8.72 16.74
CA PRO A 36 23.73 -8.43 15.42
C PRO A 36 22.42 -7.65 15.55
N PHE A 37 22.15 -6.74 14.61
CA PHE A 37 20.97 -5.91 14.69
C PHE A 37 19.69 -6.75 14.55
N SER A 38 18.81 -6.62 15.53
CA SER A 38 17.46 -7.17 15.50
C SER A 38 16.52 -6.33 16.37
N PHE A 39 15.24 -6.45 16.15
CA PHE A 39 14.26 -5.76 16.99
C PHE A 39 12.95 -6.55 17.12
N THR A 40 12.23 -6.23 18.20
CA THR A 40 10.90 -6.76 18.48
C THR A 40 9.94 -5.63 18.76
N VAL A 41 8.68 -5.83 18.39
CA VAL A 41 7.57 -4.98 18.80
C VAL A 41 6.55 -5.84 19.53
N SER A 42 6.17 -5.44 20.74
CA SER A 42 5.24 -6.17 21.58
C SER A 42 4.15 -5.27 22.15
N ARG A 43 3.04 -5.87 22.60
CA ARG A 43 1.99 -5.16 23.34
C ARG A 43 2.45 -4.92 24.80
N THR A 44 2.27 -3.73 25.30
CA THR A 44 2.67 -3.38 26.68
C THR A 44 1.82 -4.04 27.75
N ASP A 45 0.55 -4.34 27.46
CA ASP A 45 -0.41 -4.91 28.40
C ASP A 45 -0.32 -6.43 28.52
N THR A 46 -0.04 -7.13 27.42
CA THR A 46 -0.02 -8.60 27.34
C THR A 46 1.37 -9.19 27.18
N GLY A 47 2.34 -8.41 26.71
CA GLY A 47 3.66 -8.90 26.31
C GLY A 47 3.64 -9.70 25.00
N GLU A 48 2.50 -9.72 24.30
CA GLU A 48 2.39 -10.41 23.01
C GLU A 48 3.36 -9.79 21.98
N VAL A 49 4.24 -10.61 21.40
CA VAL A 49 5.17 -10.18 20.36
C VAL A 49 4.43 -10.11 19.02
N LEU A 50 4.40 -8.93 18.42
CA LEU A 50 3.68 -8.64 17.17
C LEU A 50 4.60 -8.68 15.95
N PHE A 51 5.88 -8.35 16.14
CA PHE A 51 6.89 -8.34 15.10
C PHE A 51 8.24 -8.72 15.72
N ASP A 52 8.96 -9.67 15.11
CA ASP A 52 10.20 -10.20 15.68
C ASP A 52 11.19 -10.53 14.57
N THR A 53 12.34 -9.87 14.60
CA THR A 53 13.45 -10.11 13.66
C THR A 53 14.64 -10.84 14.32
N THR A 54 14.47 -11.35 15.52
CA THR A 54 15.54 -11.98 16.31
C THR A 54 16.08 -13.21 15.58
N GLY A 55 17.41 -13.26 15.42
CA GLY A 55 18.09 -14.38 14.74
C GLY A 55 18.09 -14.30 13.21
N GLU A 56 17.39 -13.33 12.65
CA GLU A 56 17.30 -13.15 11.21
C GLU A 56 18.33 -12.17 10.66
N LYS A 57 18.64 -12.29 9.36
CA LYS A 57 19.54 -11.35 8.69
C LYS A 57 18.78 -10.09 8.30
N LEU A 58 19.42 -8.95 8.50
CA LEU A 58 19.09 -7.71 7.82
C LEU A 58 20.11 -7.46 6.70
N VAL A 59 19.64 -7.24 5.47
CA VAL A 59 20.47 -6.70 4.39
C VAL A 59 19.96 -5.30 4.08
N PHE A 60 20.86 -4.32 4.09
CA PHE A 60 20.51 -2.94 3.80
C PHE A 60 21.55 -2.34 2.85
N GLU A 61 21.26 -2.45 1.56
CA GLU A 61 22.10 -1.94 0.47
C GLU A 61 21.32 -0.98 -0.42
N SER A 62 21.99 -0.26 -1.27
CA SER A 62 21.38 0.80 -2.10
C SER A 62 20.26 0.29 -3.03
N GLN A 63 20.36 -0.95 -3.49
CA GLN A 63 19.42 -1.57 -4.43
C GLN A 63 18.88 -2.91 -3.95
N TYR A 64 19.07 -3.22 -2.68
CA TYR A 64 18.53 -4.43 -2.08
C TYR A 64 18.37 -4.26 -0.57
N VAL A 65 17.13 -4.37 -0.13
CA VAL A 65 16.80 -4.38 1.30
C VAL A 65 16.04 -5.67 1.60
N TYR A 66 16.51 -6.40 2.57
CA TYR A 66 15.92 -7.67 3.02
C TYR A 66 15.69 -7.62 4.53
N LEU A 67 14.50 -8.00 4.95
CA LEU A 67 14.13 -8.17 6.35
C LEU A 67 13.14 -9.32 6.49
N LYS A 68 13.29 -10.13 7.52
CA LYS A 68 12.39 -11.23 7.85
C LYS A 68 11.86 -11.06 9.27
N THR A 69 10.60 -11.36 9.49
CA THR A 69 9.94 -11.39 10.79
C THR A 69 9.26 -12.71 11.03
N HIS A 70 9.36 -13.22 12.27
CA HIS A 70 8.62 -14.39 12.69
C HIS A 70 7.13 -14.08 12.81
N LEU A 71 6.31 -15.07 12.52
CA LEU A 71 4.85 -15.05 12.68
C LEU A 71 4.42 -16.17 13.62
N PRO A 72 3.23 -16.08 14.25
CA PRO A 72 2.66 -17.21 14.99
C PRO A 72 2.32 -18.36 14.03
N GLU A 73 2.16 -19.55 14.57
CA GLU A 73 1.59 -20.66 13.82
C GLU A 73 0.18 -20.31 13.32
N GLU A 74 -0.13 -20.68 12.07
CA GLU A 74 -1.43 -20.40 11.41
C GLU A 74 -1.86 -18.92 11.48
N PRO A 75 -1.06 -17.98 10.95
CA PRO A 75 -1.37 -16.55 11.03
C PRO A 75 -2.58 -16.21 10.17
N HIS A 76 -3.43 -15.31 10.67
CA HIS A 76 -4.55 -14.78 9.90
C HIS A 76 -4.19 -13.39 9.36
N LEU A 77 -3.58 -13.35 8.19
CA LEU A 77 -3.09 -12.13 7.54
C LEU A 77 -4.07 -11.63 6.47
N TYR A 78 -4.20 -10.32 6.39
CA TYR A 78 -5.04 -9.61 5.42
C TYR A 78 -4.31 -8.39 4.90
N GLY A 79 -4.60 -7.95 3.67
CA GLY A 79 -4.00 -6.73 3.11
C GLY A 79 -3.04 -7.01 1.97
N LEU A 80 -1.93 -6.28 1.92
CA LEU A 80 -0.93 -6.33 0.86
C LEU A 80 -1.54 -6.20 -0.54
N GLY A 81 -2.48 -5.26 -0.71
CA GLY A 81 -3.12 -4.96 -1.99
C GLY A 81 -2.26 -4.04 -2.87
N GLU A 82 -2.72 -3.84 -4.09
CA GLU A 82 -4.00 -4.20 -4.64
C GLU A 82 -3.90 -5.49 -5.47
N HIS A 83 -4.70 -6.50 -5.15
CA HIS A 83 -4.69 -7.79 -5.85
C HIS A 83 -6.11 -8.34 -5.96
N SER A 84 -6.40 -9.04 -7.07
CA SER A 84 -7.57 -9.88 -7.21
C SER A 84 -7.24 -11.28 -6.70
N ASP A 85 -7.50 -11.55 -5.42
CA ASP A 85 -7.19 -12.82 -4.76
C ASP A 85 -8.07 -13.04 -3.53
N LYS A 86 -7.79 -14.09 -2.75
CA LYS A 86 -8.49 -14.38 -1.50
C LYS A 86 -8.32 -13.23 -0.49
N PHE A 87 -9.37 -12.97 0.27
CA PHE A 87 -9.34 -11.93 1.31
C PHE A 87 -8.30 -12.23 2.40
N MET A 88 -8.27 -13.46 2.93
CA MET A 88 -7.22 -13.93 3.82
C MET A 88 -6.04 -14.43 3.00
N LEU A 89 -4.84 -13.93 3.30
CA LEU A 89 -3.61 -14.29 2.61
C LEU A 89 -3.23 -15.74 2.91
N ASN A 90 -2.61 -16.39 1.95
CA ASN A 90 -2.03 -17.71 2.16
C ASN A 90 -0.79 -17.61 3.05
N SER A 91 -0.60 -18.55 3.95
CA SER A 91 0.53 -18.56 4.91
C SER A 91 1.66 -19.52 4.53
N THR A 92 1.59 -20.15 3.35
CA THR A 92 2.56 -21.15 2.91
C THR A 92 2.91 -20.94 1.44
N ASN A 93 4.19 -20.84 1.14
CA ASN A 93 4.74 -20.65 -0.21
C ASN A 93 3.97 -19.58 -1.01
N TYR A 94 3.87 -18.39 -0.45
CA TYR A 94 3.02 -17.35 -0.95
C TYR A 94 3.77 -16.03 -1.13
N THR A 95 3.79 -15.51 -2.36
CA THR A 95 4.43 -14.25 -2.70
C THR A 95 3.40 -13.18 -3.04
N ARG A 96 3.57 -12.00 -2.47
CA ARG A 96 2.91 -10.77 -2.86
C ARG A 96 3.93 -9.82 -3.47
N THR A 97 3.85 -9.66 -4.78
CA THR A 97 4.61 -8.62 -5.47
C THR A 97 3.86 -7.31 -5.34
N ILE A 98 4.49 -6.29 -4.77
CA ILE A 98 3.98 -4.93 -4.68
C ILE A 98 4.72 -4.10 -5.73
N TYR A 99 4.08 -3.92 -6.88
CA TYR A 99 4.62 -3.18 -8.01
C TYR A 99 3.48 -2.63 -8.85
N THR A 100 3.15 -1.36 -8.63
CA THR A 100 2.03 -0.69 -9.31
C THR A 100 2.16 -0.75 -10.83
N ARG A 101 1.15 -1.30 -11.47
CA ARG A 101 1.10 -1.44 -12.93
C ARG A 101 -0.32 -1.45 -13.46
N ASP A 102 -0.46 -1.11 -14.73
CA ASP A 102 -1.67 -1.33 -15.51
C ASP A 102 -1.68 -2.79 -16.01
N SER A 103 -2.43 -3.65 -15.34
CA SER A 103 -2.55 -5.06 -15.70
C SER A 103 -3.61 -5.25 -16.79
N TYR A 104 -3.30 -6.06 -17.78
CA TYR A 104 -4.27 -6.43 -18.80
C TYR A 104 -5.39 -7.31 -18.19
N GLY A 105 -6.61 -6.81 -18.22
CA GLY A 105 -7.75 -7.45 -17.56
C GLY A 105 -7.64 -7.35 -16.03
N THR A 106 -8.09 -8.40 -15.34
CA THR A 106 -7.99 -8.52 -13.89
C THR A 106 -7.36 -9.87 -13.55
N PRO A 107 -6.01 -10.00 -13.68
CA PRO A 107 -5.33 -11.24 -13.40
C PRO A 107 -5.41 -11.59 -11.92
N GLN A 108 -5.48 -12.90 -11.62
CA GLN A 108 -5.54 -13.38 -10.26
C GLN A 108 -4.14 -13.44 -9.65
N GLY A 109 -3.98 -12.90 -8.43
CA GLY A 109 -2.73 -12.94 -7.67
C GLY A 109 -1.64 -11.95 -8.11
N GLU A 110 -1.87 -11.16 -9.16
CA GLU A 110 -0.94 -10.12 -9.61
C GLU A 110 -1.30 -8.75 -9.04
N ASN A 111 -0.29 -7.89 -8.88
CA ASN A 111 -0.52 -6.52 -8.45
C ASN A 111 -1.25 -5.72 -9.54
N LEU A 112 -2.20 -4.91 -9.11
CA LEU A 112 -2.99 -4.01 -9.95
C LEU A 112 -2.48 -2.56 -9.84
N TYR A 113 -3.37 -1.58 -9.84
CA TYR A 113 -2.99 -0.16 -9.83
C TYR A 113 -2.45 0.33 -8.48
N GLY A 114 -3.06 -0.11 -7.38
CA GLY A 114 -2.65 0.29 -6.03
C GLY A 114 -1.51 -0.55 -5.48
N ALA A 115 -0.61 0.06 -4.72
CA ALA A 115 0.44 -0.62 -3.97
C ALA A 115 0.35 -0.20 -2.50
N HIS A 116 -0.09 -1.12 -1.65
CA HIS A 116 -0.37 -0.88 -0.24
C HIS A 116 0.39 -1.87 0.63
N PRO A 117 1.66 -1.58 1.00
CA PRO A 117 2.49 -2.49 1.80
C PRO A 117 2.10 -2.44 3.28
N ILE A 118 0.85 -2.69 3.55
CA ILE A 118 0.27 -2.86 4.89
C ILE A 118 -0.40 -4.22 5.00
N TYR A 119 -0.16 -4.91 6.10
CA TYR A 119 -0.97 -6.07 6.46
C TYR A 119 -1.60 -5.92 7.84
N PHE A 120 -2.73 -6.58 8.02
CA PHE A 120 -3.39 -6.78 9.30
C PHE A 120 -3.14 -8.21 9.74
N ASP A 121 -2.73 -8.40 10.97
CA ASP A 121 -2.59 -9.71 11.61
C ASP A 121 -3.64 -9.82 12.71
N HIS A 122 -4.56 -10.76 12.53
CA HIS A 122 -5.66 -11.00 13.48
C HIS A 122 -5.36 -12.22 14.34
N ARG A 123 -5.15 -11.99 15.63
CA ARG A 123 -4.79 -13.03 16.60
C ARG A 123 -5.83 -13.12 17.70
N GLY A 124 -6.57 -14.22 17.73
CA GLY A 124 -7.61 -14.44 18.74
C GLY A 124 -8.62 -13.31 18.79
N ASN A 125 -8.49 -12.42 19.76
CA ASN A 125 -9.40 -11.29 19.96
C ASN A 125 -8.82 -9.93 19.60
N ALA A 126 -7.58 -9.88 19.10
CA ALA A 126 -6.89 -8.64 18.80
C ALA A 126 -6.31 -8.65 17.37
N THR A 127 -6.32 -7.48 16.77
CA THR A 127 -5.72 -7.22 15.46
C THR A 127 -4.67 -6.13 15.62
N HIS A 128 -3.57 -6.27 14.92
CA HIS A 128 -2.61 -5.19 14.73
C HIS A 128 -2.32 -5.00 13.24
N GLY A 129 -1.75 -3.88 12.88
CA GLY A 129 -1.30 -3.59 11.53
C GLY A 129 0.20 -3.35 11.48
N VAL A 130 0.81 -3.73 10.38
CA VAL A 130 2.21 -3.37 10.06
C VAL A 130 2.23 -2.73 8.69
N PHE A 131 2.64 -1.48 8.64
CA PHE A 131 2.76 -0.70 7.43
C PHE A 131 4.23 -0.34 7.18
N LEU A 132 4.73 -0.70 6.01
CA LEU A 132 6.07 -0.29 5.55
C LEU A 132 5.91 0.84 4.53
N LEU A 133 6.27 2.05 4.92
CA LEU A 133 6.27 3.20 4.01
C LEU A 133 7.50 3.15 3.10
N ASN A 134 7.36 2.38 2.02
CA ASN A 134 8.37 2.25 0.98
C ASN A 134 7.64 2.08 -0.37
N SER A 135 7.94 2.92 -1.34
CA SER A 135 7.31 2.95 -2.66
C SER A 135 8.09 2.17 -3.74
N ASN A 136 9.21 1.56 -3.38
CA ASN A 136 9.94 0.72 -4.32
C ASN A 136 9.22 -0.62 -4.54
N GLY A 137 9.47 -1.23 -5.69
CA GLY A 137 9.01 -2.59 -5.94
C GLY A 137 9.52 -3.53 -4.86
N MET A 138 8.66 -4.42 -4.40
CA MET A 138 9.02 -5.43 -3.41
C MET A 138 8.24 -6.72 -3.59
N ASP A 139 8.89 -7.82 -3.23
CA ASP A 139 8.21 -9.08 -2.99
C ASP A 139 8.07 -9.31 -1.48
N ILE A 140 6.88 -9.58 -1.03
CA ILE A 140 6.60 -10.02 0.33
C ILE A 140 6.28 -11.49 0.28
N TYR A 141 7.16 -12.31 0.90
CA TYR A 141 7.05 -13.74 0.89
C TYR A 141 6.58 -14.24 2.25
N ILE A 142 5.60 -15.14 2.27
CA ILE A 142 5.03 -15.75 3.48
C ILE A 142 5.15 -17.26 3.35
N ASP A 143 5.83 -17.89 4.31
CA ASP A 143 6.06 -19.34 4.28
C ASP A 143 6.25 -19.93 5.68
N ASN A 144 6.28 -21.27 5.76
CA ASN A 144 6.43 -22.03 6.99
C ASN A 144 7.49 -23.13 6.92
N THR A 145 8.39 -23.08 5.95
CA THR A 145 9.44 -24.09 5.77
C THR A 145 10.49 -24.11 6.88
N ASP A 146 10.67 -23.00 7.59
CA ASP A 146 11.60 -22.85 8.72
C ASP A 146 10.91 -22.05 9.85
N GLY A 147 9.83 -22.60 10.42
CA GLY A 147 8.88 -21.85 11.22
C GLY A 147 8.00 -20.94 10.35
N GLN A 148 7.02 -20.29 10.93
CA GLN A 148 6.14 -19.37 10.21
C GLN A 148 6.77 -17.97 10.15
N TYR A 149 6.87 -17.38 8.96
CA TYR A 149 7.51 -16.08 8.75
C TYR A 149 6.91 -15.27 7.61
N LEU A 150 7.23 -13.99 7.63
CA LEU A 150 7.03 -13.06 6.52
C LEU A 150 8.35 -12.34 6.23
N GLU A 151 8.74 -12.28 4.97
CA GLU A 151 9.97 -11.57 4.57
C GLU A 151 9.67 -10.51 3.53
N TYR A 152 10.42 -9.43 3.61
CA TYR A 152 10.43 -8.34 2.66
C TYR A 152 11.69 -8.41 1.81
N ASN A 153 11.52 -8.45 0.48
CA ASN A 153 12.57 -8.34 -0.51
C ASN A 153 12.32 -7.09 -1.34
N ILE A 154 13.10 -6.04 -1.14
CA ILE A 154 12.84 -4.71 -1.66
C ILE A 154 13.99 -4.27 -2.54
N ILE A 155 13.70 -3.66 -3.69
CA ILE A 155 14.74 -3.19 -4.63
C ILE A 155 15.40 -1.87 -4.24
N GLY A 156 15.16 -1.39 -3.02
CA GLY A 156 15.82 -0.21 -2.46
C GLY A 156 14.94 0.59 -1.51
N GLY A 157 15.37 1.80 -1.19
CA GLY A 157 14.65 2.70 -0.29
C GLY A 157 15.06 2.55 1.17
N ILE A 158 14.11 2.78 2.08
CA ILE A 158 14.32 2.76 3.53
C ILE A 158 13.34 1.83 4.23
N LEU A 159 13.68 1.44 5.44
CA LEU A 159 12.79 0.68 6.35
C LEU A 159 12.07 1.67 7.28
N ASP A 160 10.96 2.21 6.81
CA ASP A 160 10.10 3.15 7.56
C ASP A 160 8.83 2.42 7.99
N PHE A 161 8.86 1.78 9.15
CA PHE A 161 7.77 0.98 9.67
C PHE A 161 6.85 1.75 10.59
N TYR A 162 5.56 1.53 10.43
CA TYR A 162 4.50 1.96 11.34
C TYR A 162 3.80 0.72 11.91
N PHE A 163 3.90 0.56 13.23
CA PHE A 163 3.21 -0.50 13.96
C PHE A 163 1.93 0.05 14.57
N ILE A 164 0.82 -0.57 14.26
CA ILE A 164 -0.53 -0.08 14.54
C ILE A 164 -1.19 -1.03 15.53
N ALA A 165 -1.48 -0.53 16.74
CA ALA A 165 -1.87 -1.36 17.88
C ALA A 165 -3.26 -2.00 17.76
N GLY A 166 -4.19 -1.42 17.05
CA GLY A 166 -5.59 -1.84 17.07
C GLY A 166 -6.30 -1.48 18.38
N PRO A 167 -7.11 -2.35 18.99
CA PRO A 167 -7.13 -3.82 18.92
C PRO A 167 -8.08 -4.45 17.88
N SER A 168 -9.08 -3.74 17.37
CA SER A 168 -9.97 -4.31 16.36
C SER A 168 -9.48 -3.98 14.93
N PRO A 169 -9.94 -4.72 13.92
CA PRO A 169 -9.62 -4.37 12.50
C PRO A 169 -10.06 -2.94 12.16
N ARG A 170 -11.18 -2.48 12.72
CA ARG A 170 -11.67 -1.11 12.54
C ARG A 170 -10.74 -0.09 13.17
N ASP A 171 -10.22 -0.37 14.37
CA ASP A 171 -9.26 0.52 15.03
C ASP A 171 -7.95 0.61 14.25
N VAL A 172 -7.47 -0.54 13.73
CA VAL A 172 -6.29 -0.55 12.84
C VAL A 172 -6.52 0.31 11.60
N ALA A 173 -7.67 0.19 10.95
CA ALA A 173 -8.00 1.01 9.78
C ALA A 173 -8.09 2.50 10.12
N THR A 174 -8.65 2.86 11.28
CA THR A 174 -8.73 4.25 11.75
C THR A 174 -7.34 4.81 12.05
N GLN A 175 -6.51 4.06 12.77
CA GLN A 175 -5.13 4.45 13.09
C GLN A 175 -4.27 4.54 11.84
N TYR A 176 -4.46 3.64 10.87
CA TYR A 176 -3.81 3.72 9.57
C TYR A 176 -4.21 5.00 8.81
N ALA A 177 -5.48 5.38 8.86
CA ALA A 177 -5.95 6.62 8.23
C ALA A 177 -5.33 7.89 8.87
N GLU A 178 -4.92 7.85 10.14
CA GLU A 178 -4.16 8.93 10.78
C GLU A 178 -2.76 9.09 10.16
N ILE A 179 -2.16 7.98 9.69
CA ILE A 179 -0.86 7.98 9.02
C ILE A 179 -1.01 8.33 7.53
N ALA A 180 -1.84 7.57 6.81
CA ALA A 180 -1.99 7.68 5.36
C ALA A 180 -2.91 8.82 4.91
N GLN A 181 -3.58 9.49 5.84
CA GLN A 181 -4.62 10.48 5.64
C GLN A 181 -5.94 9.88 5.11
N LEU A 182 -7.00 10.64 5.24
CA LEU A 182 -8.30 10.31 4.65
C LEU A 182 -8.31 10.71 3.16
N PRO A 183 -9.16 10.08 2.34
CA PRO A 183 -9.36 10.51 0.97
C PRO A 183 -9.74 11.98 0.89
N LEU A 184 -9.21 12.70 -0.10
CA LEU A 184 -9.59 14.09 -0.35
C LEU A 184 -11.07 14.17 -0.69
N MET A 185 -11.71 15.27 -0.29
CA MET A 185 -13.05 15.58 -0.74
C MET A 185 -13.05 15.75 -2.27
N SER A 186 -13.80 14.89 -2.95
CA SER A 186 -13.93 14.97 -4.40
C SER A 186 -14.66 16.26 -4.79
N PRO A 187 -14.28 16.92 -5.91
CA PRO A 187 -15.02 18.03 -6.44
C PRO A 187 -16.45 17.58 -6.79
N TYR A 188 -17.42 18.49 -6.66
CA TYR A 188 -18.84 18.14 -6.81
C TYR A 188 -19.15 17.47 -8.17
N TRP A 189 -18.54 17.92 -9.25
CA TRP A 189 -18.72 17.32 -10.58
C TRP A 189 -18.21 15.87 -10.65
N GLY A 190 -17.24 15.51 -9.82
CA GLY A 190 -16.73 14.13 -9.72
C GLY A 190 -17.75 13.14 -9.17
N LEU A 191 -18.82 13.62 -8.51
CA LEU A 191 -19.94 12.81 -8.00
C LEU A 191 -21.07 12.66 -9.01
N GLY A 192 -20.98 13.29 -10.19
CA GLY A 192 -21.96 13.24 -11.25
C GLY A 192 -21.87 11.99 -12.12
N PHE A 193 -22.61 11.97 -13.20
CA PHE A 193 -22.59 10.87 -14.15
C PHE A 193 -21.36 10.94 -15.05
N HIS A 194 -20.64 9.85 -15.16
CA HIS A 194 -19.44 9.70 -15.96
C HIS A 194 -19.66 8.68 -17.08
N GLN A 195 -19.32 9.03 -18.30
CA GLN A 195 -19.25 8.14 -19.44
C GLN A 195 -17.80 7.74 -19.68
N CYS A 196 -17.53 6.47 -19.81
CA CYS A 196 -16.20 5.95 -20.12
C CYS A 196 -16.28 4.92 -21.25
N ARG A 197 -15.31 4.98 -22.17
CA ARG A 197 -15.13 3.95 -23.18
C ARG A 197 -13.67 3.87 -23.58
N TYR A 198 -13.13 2.64 -23.56
CA TYR A 198 -11.88 2.35 -24.24
C TYR A 198 -12.11 2.32 -25.76
N GLY A 199 -11.38 3.14 -26.51
CA GLY A 199 -11.38 3.10 -27.96
C GLY A 199 -12.28 4.10 -28.68
N TYR A 200 -12.49 5.30 -28.12
CA TYR A 200 -12.92 6.44 -28.92
C TYR A 200 -11.88 6.71 -30.01
N GLN A 201 -12.33 6.81 -31.27
CA GLN A 201 -11.40 6.93 -32.39
C GLN A 201 -10.83 8.34 -32.54
N ASP A 202 -11.67 9.35 -32.30
CA ASP A 202 -11.30 10.76 -32.42
C ASP A 202 -12.14 11.69 -31.54
N VAL A 203 -11.84 12.97 -31.58
CA VAL A 203 -12.57 14.02 -30.84
C VAL A 203 -14.01 14.19 -31.34
N TYR A 204 -14.28 13.88 -32.60
CA TYR A 204 -15.63 14.03 -33.16
C TYR A 204 -16.57 12.95 -32.66
N GLU A 205 -16.07 11.72 -32.47
CA GLU A 205 -16.83 10.66 -31.81
C GLU A 205 -17.14 11.04 -30.37
N VAL A 206 -16.18 11.59 -29.62
CA VAL A 206 -16.39 12.09 -28.25
C VAL A 206 -17.46 13.19 -28.23
N ALA A 207 -17.37 14.17 -29.15
CA ALA A 207 -18.34 15.24 -29.26
C ALA A 207 -19.75 14.73 -29.60
N ALA A 208 -19.84 13.73 -30.48
CA ALA A 208 -21.12 13.10 -30.82
C ALA A 208 -21.75 12.41 -29.61
N VAL A 209 -20.96 11.71 -28.80
CA VAL A 209 -21.44 11.08 -27.56
C VAL A 209 -21.99 12.14 -26.59
N VAL A 210 -21.28 13.24 -26.37
CA VAL A 210 -21.74 14.34 -25.51
C VAL A 210 -23.08 14.94 -26.05
N ALA A 211 -23.19 15.14 -27.35
CA ALA A 211 -24.41 15.63 -27.97
C ALA A 211 -25.59 14.66 -27.78
N ASN A 212 -25.37 13.37 -27.97
CA ASN A 212 -26.38 12.32 -27.77
C ASN A 212 -26.89 12.26 -26.32
N TYR A 213 -26.01 12.43 -25.32
CA TYR A 213 -26.42 12.54 -23.92
C TYR A 213 -27.30 13.76 -23.68
N SER A 214 -26.94 14.87 -24.28
CA SER A 214 -27.74 16.13 -24.20
C SER A 214 -29.11 15.96 -24.87
N GLU A 215 -29.16 15.37 -26.06
CA GLU A 215 -30.41 15.11 -26.79
C GLU A 215 -31.33 14.14 -26.03
N ALA A 216 -30.77 13.14 -25.40
CA ALA A 216 -31.49 12.17 -24.58
C ALA A 216 -31.93 12.74 -23.21
N GLY A 217 -31.53 13.95 -22.86
CA GLY A 217 -31.84 14.60 -21.58
C GLY A 217 -31.14 13.90 -20.38
N ILE A 218 -30.06 13.19 -20.63
CA ILE A 218 -29.27 12.54 -19.57
C ILE A 218 -28.13 13.47 -19.14
N PRO A 219 -28.05 13.88 -17.86
CA PRO A 219 -27.01 14.78 -17.40
C PRO A 219 -25.64 14.06 -17.40
N LEU A 220 -24.71 14.56 -18.22
CA LEU A 220 -23.35 14.11 -18.30
C LEU A 220 -22.41 15.12 -17.66
N GLN A 221 -21.60 14.71 -16.71
CA GLN A 221 -20.62 15.58 -16.04
C GLN A 221 -19.22 15.40 -16.60
N THR A 222 -18.86 14.16 -16.92
CA THR A 222 -17.48 13.83 -17.34
C THR A 222 -17.48 12.73 -18.40
N ILE A 223 -16.57 12.85 -19.36
CA ILE A 223 -16.28 11.79 -20.31
C ILE A 223 -14.79 11.39 -20.20
N TRP A 224 -14.53 10.09 -20.16
CA TRP A 224 -13.20 9.52 -20.10
C TRP A 224 -12.80 8.96 -21.46
N THR A 225 -11.69 9.42 -22.01
CA THR A 225 -11.22 9.00 -23.33
C THR A 225 -10.29 7.79 -23.28
N ASP A 226 -9.84 7.43 -22.08
CA ASP A 226 -8.98 6.27 -21.77
C ASP A 226 -7.64 6.22 -22.58
N SER A 227 -6.95 5.06 -22.56
CA SER A 227 -5.54 4.96 -22.94
C SER A 227 -5.23 5.02 -24.45
N LYS A 228 -6.22 4.89 -25.34
CA LYS A 228 -6.01 5.19 -26.78
C LYS A 228 -5.68 6.65 -27.08
N SER A 229 -5.64 7.49 -26.06
CA SER A 229 -5.24 8.90 -26.17
C SER A 229 -3.86 9.14 -26.81
N ASN A 230 -3.00 8.12 -26.93
CA ASN A 230 -1.71 8.28 -27.60
C ASN A 230 -1.83 8.43 -29.12
N GLU A 231 -2.79 7.77 -29.75
CA GLU A 231 -3.12 7.99 -31.17
C GLU A 231 -3.89 9.29 -31.37
N MET A 232 -4.71 9.68 -30.36
CA MET A 232 -5.42 10.97 -30.36
C MET A 232 -4.49 12.18 -30.11
N LYS A 233 -3.33 12.00 -29.46
CA LYS A 233 -2.37 13.10 -29.23
C LYS A 233 -1.87 13.76 -30.50
N GLU A 234 -1.81 13.06 -31.61
CA GLU A 234 -1.50 13.68 -32.90
C GLU A 234 -2.65 14.51 -33.47
N THR A 235 -3.89 14.16 -33.15
CA THR A 235 -5.10 14.85 -33.61
C THR A 235 -5.48 16.05 -32.69
N TRP A 236 -5.04 16.04 -31.44
CA TRP A 236 -5.30 17.10 -30.44
C TRP A 236 -4.29 18.25 -30.47
N ARG A 237 -3.44 18.34 -31.51
CA ARG A 237 -2.64 19.55 -31.69
C ARG A 237 -3.58 20.73 -31.99
N ILE A 238 -3.99 21.42 -30.92
CA ILE A 238 -4.57 22.76 -31.05
C ILE A 238 -3.50 23.62 -31.68
N ARG A 239 -3.70 23.96 -32.94
CA ARG A 239 -2.96 25.05 -33.56
C ARG A 239 -3.44 26.32 -32.91
N THR A 240 -2.69 26.80 -31.90
CA THR A 240 -2.82 28.19 -31.46
C THR A 240 -2.39 29.07 -32.62
N CYS A 241 -3.32 29.82 -33.19
CA CYS A 241 -3.03 30.94 -34.07
C CYS A 241 -2.32 32.05 -33.32
#